data_f42fe11f65fc0872e31f143f4a709ca5
#
_entry.id   f42fe11f65fc0872e31f143f4a709ca5
#
_cell.length_a   1.000
_cell.length_b   1.000
_cell.length_c   1.000
_cell.angle_alpha   90.00
_cell.angle_beta   90.00
_cell.angle_gamma   90.00
#
_symmetry.space_group_name_H-M   'P 1'
#
loop_
_entity.id
_entity.type
_entity.pdbx_description
1 polymer ?
#
loop_
_entity_poly.entity_id
_entity_poly.type
_entity_poly.pdbx_seq_one_letter_code
_entity_poly.pdbx_strand_id
1 'polypeptide(L)'
;MHGMTKRERQITDPQQILSILDTAKVLRLGLAVDNEPYVVPMNYGYVMEDGKLTLYLHSAVRGRKLDMVRTNPKVFIEMDCDWKPFEGRVPCQYGLSYSSLMGRGTAQIVEDVEEKKKAMSILMKTQTGKDFSF
;
A
#
# COMPACT_ATOMS: atom_id res chain seq x y z
N MET A 1 12.49 -12.87 7.36
CA MET A 1 12.39 -11.41 7.24
C MET A 1 12.87 -10.76 8.52
N HIS A 2 13.59 -9.67 8.39
CA HIS A 2 14.08 -8.93 9.55
C HIS A 2 12.95 -8.13 10.20
N GLY A 3 12.94 -8.06 11.52
CA GLY A 3 12.04 -7.19 12.25
C GLY A 3 12.52 -5.75 12.25
N MET A 4 11.78 -4.87 12.95
CA MET A 4 12.15 -3.47 13.06
C MET A 4 13.42 -3.26 13.87
N THR A 5 14.25 -2.33 13.43
CA THR A 5 15.47 -1.92 14.14
C THR A 5 15.14 -1.15 15.43
N LYS A 6 14.12 -0.29 15.38
CA LYS A 6 13.67 0.51 16.54
C LYS A 6 12.30 0.05 16.98
N ARG A 7 12.25 -1.02 17.74
CA ARG A 7 11.00 -1.66 18.16
C ARG A 7 10.09 -0.78 19.00
N GLU A 8 10.64 0.19 19.72
CA GLU A 8 9.86 1.15 20.51
C GLU A 8 8.94 2.01 19.62
N ARG A 9 9.21 2.08 18.31
CA ARG A 9 8.37 2.78 17.34
C ARG A 9 7.39 1.87 16.63
N GLN A 10 7.40 0.58 16.93
CA GLN A 10 6.53 -0.38 16.26
C GLN A 10 5.07 -0.14 16.63
N ILE A 11 4.21 -0.03 15.62
CA ILE A 11 2.77 0.10 15.80
C ILE A 11 2.19 -1.31 15.89
N THR A 12 1.51 -1.59 17.01
CA THR A 12 0.84 -2.88 17.23
C THR A 12 -0.67 -2.75 17.35
N ASP A 13 -1.17 -1.53 17.57
CA ASP A 13 -2.60 -1.27 17.69
C ASP A 13 -3.30 -1.38 16.33
N PRO A 14 -4.29 -2.29 16.18
CA PRO A 14 -5.05 -2.42 14.93
C PRO A 14 -5.71 -1.12 14.47
N GLN A 15 -6.13 -0.25 15.38
CA GLN A 15 -6.75 1.02 15.02
C GLN A 15 -5.76 1.99 14.37
N GLN A 16 -4.50 1.96 14.78
CA GLN A 16 -3.46 2.76 14.15
C GLN A 16 -3.15 2.25 12.74
N ILE A 17 -3.16 0.94 12.54
CA ILE A 17 -2.97 0.34 11.22
C ILE A 17 -4.10 0.76 10.29
N LEU A 18 -5.35 0.69 10.74
CA LEU A 18 -6.50 1.13 9.96
C LEU A 18 -6.43 2.63 9.65
N SER A 19 -5.96 3.44 10.60
CA SER A 19 -5.79 4.88 10.38
C SER A 19 -4.80 5.16 9.25
N ILE A 20 -3.70 4.44 9.18
CA ILE A 20 -2.73 4.59 8.09
C ILE A 20 -3.36 4.19 6.76
N LEU A 21 -4.08 3.05 6.73
CA LEU A 21 -4.77 2.59 5.53
C LEU A 21 -5.81 3.61 5.02
N ASP A 22 -6.50 4.29 5.93
CA ASP A 22 -7.48 5.30 5.56
C ASP A 22 -6.86 6.63 5.14
N THR A 23 -5.67 6.94 5.62
CA THR A 23 -5.06 8.27 5.46
C THR A 23 -4.07 8.35 4.30
N ALA A 24 -3.28 7.30 4.06
CA ALA A 24 -2.15 7.38 3.14
C ALA A 24 -2.53 7.63 1.68
N LYS A 25 -3.60 7.01 1.18
CA LYS A 25 -4.16 7.18 -0.17
C LYS A 25 -3.29 6.68 -1.32
N VAL A 26 -1.99 6.65 -1.16
CA VAL A 26 -1.04 6.16 -2.18
C VAL A 26 -0.14 5.12 -1.54
N LEU A 27 0.06 4.02 -2.23
CA LEU A 27 1.07 3.03 -1.87
C LEU A 27 2.13 2.96 -2.96
N ARG A 28 3.29 2.45 -2.60
CA ARG A 28 4.34 2.10 -3.56
C ARG A 28 4.33 0.59 -3.70
N LEU A 29 4.16 0.15 -4.94
CA LEU A 29 4.16 -1.27 -5.29
C LEU A 29 5.53 -1.64 -5.80
N GLY A 30 6.22 -2.52 -5.07
CA GLY A 30 7.53 -3.03 -5.42
C GLY A 30 7.43 -4.36 -6.15
N LEU A 31 8.02 -4.43 -7.32
CA LEU A 31 8.04 -5.61 -8.19
C LEU A 31 9.48 -5.95 -8.54
N ALA A 32 9.73 -7.21 -8.90
CA ALA A 32 11.04 -7.62 -9.38
C ALA A 32 10.92 -8.79 -10.32
N VAL A 33 11.64 -8.72 -11.45
CA VAL A 33 11.76 -9.82 -12.42
C VAL A 33 13.21 -9.86 -12.86
N ASP A 34 13.83 -11.04 -12.82
CA ASP A 34 15.23 -11.25 -13.22
C ASP A 34 16.19 -10.29 -12.52
N ASN A 35 16.01 -10.10 -11.20
CA ASN A 35 16.80 -9.18 -10.37
C ASN A 35 16.65 -7.70 -10.73
N GLU A 36 15.72 -7.34 -11.61
CA GLU A 36 15.45 -5.95 -11.94
C GLU A 36 14.27 -5.44 -11.08
N PRO A 37 14.52 -4.55 -10.11
CA PRO A 37 13.45 -3.99 -9.29
C PRO A 37 12.71 -2.89 -10.03
N TYR A 38 11.44 -2.74 -9.68
CA TYR A 38 10.58 -1.70 -10.24
C TYR A 38 9.61 -1.26 -9.16
N VAL A 39 9.48 0.04 -8.94
CA VAL A 39 8.58 0.60 -7.92
C VAL A 39 7.66 1.62 -8.59
N VAL A 40 6.37 1.48 -8.32
CA VAL A 40 5.36 2.37 -8.90
C VAL A 40 4.37 2.82 -7.84
N PRO A 41 4.05 4.14 -7.76
CA PRO A 41 3.01 4.62 -6.86
C PRO A 41 1.62 4.33 -7.44
N MET A 42 0.69 3.95 -6.58
CA MET A 42 -0.68 3.63 -6.98
C MET A 42 -1.67 4.03 -5.90
N ASN A 43 -2.84 4.48 -6.31
CA ASN A 43 -4.00 4.57 -5.42
C ASN A 43 -4.50 3.16 -5.11
N TYR A 44 -5.15 3.02 -3.98
CA TYR A 44 -5.61 1.69 -3.55
C TYR A 44 -6.96 1.78 -2.85
N GLY A 45 -7.64 0.64 -2.80
CA GLY A 45 -8.69 0.37 -1.85
C GLY A 45 -8.27 -0.79 -0.98
N TYR A 46 -8.91 -0.95 0.19
CA TYR A 46 -8.57 -2.05 1.07
C TYR A 46 -9.78 -2.65 1.77
N VAL A 47 -9.63 -3.90 2.12
CA VAL A 47 -10.54 -4.61 3.03
C VAL A 47 -9.67 -5.30 4.08
N MET A 48 -10.02 -5.14 5.35
CA MET A 48 -9.41 -5.85 6.45
C MET A 48 -10.46 -6.77 7.07
N GLU A 49 -10.28 -8.08 6.92
CA GLU A 49 -11.20 -9.09 7.46
C GLU A 49 -10.42 -10.16 8.21
N ASP A 50 -10.79 -10.41 9.45
CA ASP A 50 -10.17 -11.46 10.27
C ASP A 50 -8.64 -11.39 10.30
N GLY A 51 -8.10 -10.17 10.38
CA GLY A 51 -6.66 -9.94 10.38
C GLY A 51 -5.99 -10.07 9.01
N LYS A 52 -6.76 -10.31 7.95
CA LYS A 52 -6.24 -10.41 6.59
C LYS A 52 -6.50 -9.12 5.81
N LEU A 53 -5.44 -8.53 5.29
CA LEU A 53 -5.52 -7.33 4.46
C LEU A 53 -5.54 -7.71 2.99
N THR A 54 -6.53 -7.18 2.27
CA THR A 54 -6.60 -7.26 0.81
C THR A 54 -6.54 -5.84 0.27
N LEU A 55 -5.62 -5.60 -0.65
CA LEU A 55 -5.47 -4.31 -1.32
C LEU A 55 -5.95 -4.45 -2.77
N TYR A 56 -6.73 -3.48 -3.21
CA TYR A 56 -7.25 -3.44 -4.58
C TYR A 56 -6.60 -2.26 -5.31
N LEU A 57 -6.03 -2.55 -6.46
CA LEU A 57 -5.31 -1.57 -7.27
C LEU A 57 -5.96 -1.50 -8.65
N HIS A 58 -5.94 -0.32 -9.25
CA HIS A 58 -6.44 -0.10 -10.60
C HIS A 58 -5.30 0.26 -11.51
N SER A 59 -5.28 -0.34 -12.69
CA SER A 59 -4.22 -0.14 -13.67
C SER A 59 -4.78 -0.17 -15.08
N ALA A 60 -4.03 0.36 -16.04
CA ALA A 60 -4.31 0.18 -17.46
C ALA A 60 -4.29 -1.31 -17.81
N VAL A 61 -4.98 -1.68 -18.89
CA VAL A 61 -5.11 -3.07 -19.34
C VAL A 61 -3.76 -3.66 -19.75
N ARG A 62 -2.81 -2.83 -20.15
CA ARG A 62 -1.47 -3.21 -20.60
C ARG A 62 -0.43 -2.35 -19.92
N GLY A 63 0.78 -2.89 -19.80
CA GLY A 63 1.92 -2.14 -19.30
C GLY A 63 2.91 -3.01 -18.56
N ARG A 64 4.04 -2.38 -18.24
CA ARG A 64 5.18 -3.05 -17.60
C ARG A 64 4.80 -3.73 -16.28
N LYS A 65 4.02 -3.06 -15.43
CA LYS A 65 3.68 -3.65 -14.13
C LYS A 65 2.81 -4.90 -14.26
N LEU A 66 1.89 -4.94 -15.22
CA LEU A 66 1.08 -6.14 -15.46
C LEU A 66 1.92 -7.30 -15.97
N ASP A 67 2.84 -7.03 -16.88
CA ASP A 67 3.76 -8.04 -17.41
C ASP A 67 4.65 -8.60 -16.30
N MET A 68 5.15 -7.72 -15.43
CA MET A 68 5.98 -8.13 -14.30
C MET A 68 5.19 -8.98 -13.29
N VAL A 69 3.96 -8.60 -12.97
CA VAL A 69 3.08 -9.37 -12.07
C VAL A 69 2.78 -10.76 -12.64
N ARG A 70 2.54 -10.86 -13.94
CA ARG A 70 2.30 -12.16 -14.58
C ARG A 70 3.52 -13.08 -14.49
N THR A 71 4.71 -12.50 -14.61
CA THR A 71 5.97 -13.26 -14.52
C THR A 71 6.33 -13.59 -13.08
N ASN A 72 6.17 -12.64 -12.16
CA ASN A 72 6.45 -12.84 -10.75
C ASN A 72 5.38 -12.13 -9.91
N PRO A 73 4.41 -12.89 -9.36
CA PRO A 73 3.32 -12.29 -8.58
C PRO A 73 3.72 -11.87 -7.15
N LYS A 74 4.93 -12.17 -6.72
CA LYS A 74 5.39 -11.75 -5.39
C LYS A 74 5.69 -10.26 -5.41
N VAL A 75 5.08 -9.54 -4.49
CA VAL A 75 5.17 -8.08 -4.42
C VAL A 75 5.50 -7.62 -3.01
N PHE A 76 5.97 -6.40 -2.92
CA PHE A 76 6.15 -5.72 -1.64
C PHE A 76 5.45 -4.36 -1.74
N ILE A 77 4.80 -3.94 -0.66
CA ILE A 77 4.13 -2.64 -0.64
C ILE A 77 4.66 -1.79 0.50
N GLU A 78 4.62 -0.49 0.30
CA GLU A 78 4.88 0.51 1.33
C GLU A 78 3.85 1.62 1.18
N MET A 79 3.38 2.16 2.31
CA MET A 79 2.58 3.37 2.34
C MET A 79 2.96 4.18 3.56
N ASP A 80 2.80 5.49 3.47
CA ASP A 80 3.14 6.37 4.58
C ASP A 80 2.23 7.59 4.61
N CYS A 81 2.17 8.22 5.76
CA CYS A 81 1.33 9.39 5.99
C CYS A 81 1.78 10.15 7.23
N ASP A 82 1.08 11.26 7.50
CA ASP A 82 1.30 12.09 8.69
C ASP A 82 2.71 12.67 8.76
N TRP A 83 3.22 13.10 7.62
CA TRP A 83 4.55 13.70 7.51
C TRP A 83 4.64 14.99 8.31
N LYS A 84 5.59 15.03 9.25
CA LYS A 84 5.80 16.22 10.08
C LYS A 84 7.29 16.45 10.30
N PRO A 85 7.89 17.48 9.67
CA PRO A 85 9.26 17.82 9.93
C PRO A 85 9.42 18.42 11.34
N PHE A 86 10.54 18.16 11.97
CA PHE A 86 10.89 18.78 13.24
C PHE A 86 12.29 19.35 13.18
N GLU A 87 12.51 20.42 13.94
CA GLU A 87 13.77 21.14 13.99
C GLU A 87 14.56 20.80 15.25
N GLY A 88 15.87 21.01 15.20
CA GLY A 88 16.75 20.87 16.32
C GLY A 88 17.77 21.99 16.35
N ARG A 89 18.74 21.93 17.30
CA ARG A 89 19.79 22.91 17.43
C ARG A 89 20.93 22.70 16.45
N VAL A 90 21.17 21.46 16.07
CA VAL A 90 22.24 21.07 15.14
C VAL A 90 21.62 20.14 14.06
N PRO A 91 22.28 20.02 12.90
CA PRO A 91 21.69 19.26 11.78
C PRO A 91 21.23 17.85 12.14
N CYS A 92 21.96 17.13 12.97
CA CYS A 92 21.59 15.76 13.35
C CYS A 92 20.33 15.66 14.23
N GLN A 93 19.83 16.79 14.75
CA GLN A 93 18.60 16.86 15.53
C GLN A 93 17.38 17.20 14.68
N TYR A 94 17.58 17.55 13.42
CA TYR A 94 16.48 17.73 12.46
C TYR A 94 15.99 16.37 12.00
N GLY A 95 14.72 16.29 11.70
CA GLY A 95 14.16 15.04 11.23
C GLY A 95 12.74 15.19 10.72
N LEU A 96 12.14 14.05 10.45
CA LEU A 96 10.82 13.95 9.90
C LEU A 96 10.10 12.81 10.59
N SER A 97 8.97 13.11 11.23
CA SER A 97 8.12 12.06 11.77
C SER A 97 7.06 11.65 10.75
N TYR A 98 6.70 10.39 10.74
CA TYR A 98 5.68 9.85 9.85
C TYR A 98 5.24 8.48 10.37
N SER A 99 4.13 8.01 9.81
CA SER A 99 3.64 6.65 10.04
C SER A 99 3.71 5.88 8.74
N SER A 100 4.14 4.62 8.78
CA SER A 100 4.26 3.80 7.59
C SER A 100 3.83 2.36 7.82
N LEU A 101 3.40 1.71 6.74
CA LEU A 101 3.15 0.28 6.67
C LEU A 101 3.98 -0.29 5.54
N MET A 102 4.54 -1.47 5.77
CA MET A 102 5.22 -2.25 4.75
C MET A 102 4.77 -3.70 4.85
N GLY A 103 4.71 -4.36 3.72
CA GLY A 103 4.33 -5.76 3.72
C GLY A 103 4.58 -6.47 2.41
N ARG A 104 4.63 -7.79 2.51
CA ARG A 104 4.70 -8.68 1.35
C ARG A 104 3.33 -9.15 0.99
N GLY A 105 3.15 -9.42 -0.29
CA GLY A 105 1.92 -10.02 -0.74
C GLY A 105 2.10 -10.78 -2.04
N THR A 106 1.00 -11.36 -2.49
CA THR A 106 0.91 -11.98 -3.80
C THR A 106 -0.12 -11.20 -4.59
N ALA A 107 0.28 -10.69 -5.75
CA ALA A 107 -0.61 -9.96 -6.63
C ALA A 107 -1.37 -10.95 -7.52
N GLN A 108 -2.63 -10.62 -7.75
CA GLN A 108 -3.49 -11.42 -8.62
C GLN A 108 -4.25 -10.47 -9.53
N ILE A 109 -4.23 -10.75 -10.83
CA ILE A 109 -4.96 -9.94 -11.80
C ILE A 109 -6.41 -10.39 -11.80
N VAL A 110 -7.33 -9.46 -11.53
CA VAL A 110 -8.76 -9.74 -11.50
C VAL A 110 -9.31 -9.63 -12.93
N GLU A 111 -9.89 -10.71 -13.44
CA GLU A 111 -10.44 -10.76 -14.78
C GLU A 111 -11.98 -10.85 -14.79
N ASP A 112 -12.57 -11.37 -13.72
CA ASP A 112 -14.02 -11.47 -13.59
C ASP A 112 -14.66 -10.08 -13.45
N VAL A 113 -15.72 -9.84 -14.23
CA VAL A 113 -16.39 -8.53 -14.30
C VAL A 113 -16.99 -8.13 -12.95
N GLU A 114 -17.63 -9.07 -12.26
CA GLU A 114 -18.25 -8.76 -10.97
C GLU A 114 -17.20 -8.46 -9.90
N GLU A 115 -16.07 -9.17 -9.91
CA GLU A 115 -14.97 -8.87 -9.02
C GLU A 115 -14.33 -7.53 -9.33
N LYS A 116 -14.21 -7.16 -10.61
CA LYS A 116 -13.72 -5.84 -11.01
C LYS A 116 -14.61 -4.73 -10.48
N LYS A 117 -15.92 -4.89 -10.56
CA LYS A 117 -16.89 -3.92 -10.02
C LYS A 117 -16.74 -3.77 -8.51
N LYS A 118 -16.63 -4.90 -7.81
CA LYS A 118 -16.41 -4.90 -6.36
C LYS A 118 -15.10 -4.19 -6.00
N ALA A 119 -14.03 -4.50 -6.71
CA ALA A 119 -12.72 -3.87 -6.48
C ALA A 119 -12.78 -2.36 -6.69
N MET A 120 -13.44 -1.90 -7.73
CA MET A 120 -13.59 -0.45 -8.00
C MET A 120 -14.43 0.23 -6.94
N SER A 121 -15.51 -0.42 -6.47
CA SER A 121 -16.33 0.14 -5.39
C SER A 121 -15.52 0.32 -4.10
N ILE A 122 -14.71 -0.67 -3.76
CA ILE A 122 -13.85 -0.62 -2.59
C ILE A 122 -12.77 0.47 -2.74
N LEU A 123 -12.16 0.57 -3.91
CA LEU A 123 -11.15 1.59 -4.19
C LEU A 123 -11.74 2.99 -4.03
N MET A 124 -12.89 3.23 -4.62
CA MET A 124 -13.55 4.53 -4.53
C MET A 124 -13.96 4.86 -3.10
N LYS A 125 -14.46 3.87 -2.35
CA LYS A 125 -14.81 4.07 -0.94
C LYS A 125 -13.60 4.47 -0.11
N THR A 126 -12.48 3.77 -0.28
CA THR A 126 -11.24 4.10 0.43
C THR A 126 -10.74 5.50 0.06
N GLN A 127 -10.76 5.85 -1.22
CA GLN A 127 -10.20 7.10 -1.71
C GLN A 127 -11.08 8.31 -1.41
N THR A 128 -12.39 8.17 -1.48
CA THR A 128 -13.32 9.30 -1.41
C THR A 128 -14.26 9.28 -0.20
N GLY A 129 -14.43 8.14 0.45
CA GLY A 129 -15.43 7.94 1.49
C GLY A 129 -16.86 7.79 0.95
N LYS A 130 -17.03 7.80 -0.37
CA LYS A 130 -18.33 7.73 -1.02
C LYS A 130 -18.59 6.37 -1.62
N ASP A 131 -19.87 6.01 -1.71
CA ASP A 131 -20.29 4.77 -2.37
C ASP A 131 -20.60 5.03 -3.84
N PHE A 132 -20.14 4.09 -4.68
CA PHE A 132 -20.37 4.14 -6.13
C PHE A 132 -20.86 2.78 -6.59
N SER A 133 -21.72 2.79 -7.63
CA SER A 133 -22.18 1.58 -8.31
C SER A 133 -21.54 1.50 -9.68
N PHE A 134 -21.13 0.31 -10.04
CA PHE A 134 -20.48 0.06 -11.33
C PHE A 134 -21.20 -1.04 -12.12
#